data_ff56115e2ae2f447db27bdb356f69321
#
_entry.id   ff56115e2ae2f447db27bdb356f69321
#
_cell.length_a   1.000
_cell.length_b   1.000
_cell.length_c   1.000
_cell.angle_alpha   90.00
_cell.angle_beta   90.00
_cell.angle_gamma   90.00
#
_symmetry.space_group_name_H-M   'P 1'
#
loop_
_entity.id
_entity.type
_entity.pdbx_description
1 polymer ?
#
loop_
_entity_poly.entity_id
_entity_poly.type
_entity_poly.pdbx_seq_one_letter_code
_entity_poly.pdbx_strand_id
1 'polypeptide(L)'
;LNSADIIIIGGGVAGLTLAAELAPSARVLVLEAEAHYGYHASGRSAALYEPAYGAPAVRALTEASFAAYQAGGWLSPRGLMLLGLKGEDAGFRADVAGMNLDEMSLAEARDMVPILSDEVAFAAYCDRPQDIDTDRLMQDALKRLRAEGGTLRTGLRVSAIRREGALWQITAGQEDFSAPILVNAAGAWVNEIAAMAGVSGPRFQPLRRSVARIAAPGGADLRRWPIFFGIGESWYAKPDAGALIVSPAEETPMDPHDAFSDDLALAEGMARYQAHVTPEVTRPMATWGGLRTFAPDRVLVIGEDPVQKGFFWQAGQGGYGFQTAPGAARLGADLILGRHAEIPADLVAALSPARFG
;
A
#
# COMPACT_ATOMS: atom_id res chain seq x y z
N LEU A 1 26.83 13.85 -2.24
CA LEU A 1 27.38 12.96 -3.26
C LEU A 1 26.36 12.84 -4.40
N ASN A 2 26.73 13.28 -5.60
CA ASN A 2 25.84 13.22 -6.77
C ASN A 2 25.98 11.90 -7.54
N SER A 3 26.75 10.92 -7.01
CA SER A 3 26.88 9.57 -7.57
C SER A 3 26.62 8.51 -6.51
N ALA A 4 25.91 7.45 -6.87
CA ALA A 4 25.61 6.31 -6.05
C ALA A 4 25.77 5.01 -6.85
N ASP A 5 25.72 3.87 -6.19
CA ASP A 5 25.67 2.58 -6.87
C ASP A 5 24.23 2.29 -7.33
N ILE A 6 23.26 2.79 -6.55
CA ILE A 6 21.82 2.64 -6.82
C ILE A 6 21.12 3.96 -6.52
N ILE A 7 20.31 4.45 -7.47
CA ILE A 7 19.38 5.56 -7.25
C ILE A 7 17.96 5.01 -7.29
N ILE A 8 17.17 5.34 -6.26
CA ILE A 8 15.74 4.96 -6.15
C ILE A 8 14.90 6.23 -6.29
N ILE A 9 13.98 6.26 -7.24
CA ILE A 9 13.02 7.35 -7.40
C ILE A 9 11.73 7.01 -6.65
N GLY A 10 11.43 7.79 -5.61
CA GLY A 10 10.26 7.68 -4.76
C GLY A 10 10.58 7.28 -3.32
N GLY A 11 10.25 8.17 -2.37
CA GLY A 11 10.42 7.98 -0.91
C GLY A 11 9.17 7.42 -0.22
N GLY A 12 8.33 6.68 -0.94
CA GLY A 12 7.22 5.92 -0.36
C GLY A 12 7.68 4.61 0.28
N VAL A 13 6.72 3.82 0.79
CA VAL A 13 7.02 2.54 1.46
C VAL A 13 7.85 1.61 0.58
N ALA A 14 7.55 1.53 -0.73
CA ALA A 14 8.28 0.68 -1.66
C ALA A 14 9.76 1.07 -1.81
N GLY A 15 10.04 2.37 -1.98
CA GLY A 15 11.40 2.86 -2.16
C GLY A 15 12.22 2.85 -0.88
N LEU A 16 11.65 3.29 0.26
CA LEU A 16 12.39 3.36 1.52
C LEU A 16 12.70 1.99 2.09
N THR A 17 11.78 1.03 2.04
CA THR A 17 12.06 -0.33 2.54
C THR A 17 13.10 -1.03 1.68
N LEU A 18 13.02 -0.87 0.35
CA LEU A 18 14.06 -1.40 -0.55
C LEU A 18 15.42 -0.73 -0.30
N ALA A 19 15.44 0.59 -0.12
CA ALA A 19 16.68 1.32 0.18
C ALA A 19 17.34 0.80 1.46
N ALA A 20 16.55 0.52 2.50
CA ALA A 20 17.04 -0.02 3.77
C ALA A 20 17.63 -1.43 3.63
N GLU A 21 17.09 -2.27 2.73
CA GLU A 21 17.62 -3.61 2.45
C GLU A 21 18.93 -3.57 1.60
N LEU A 22 19.06 -2.57 0.74
CA LEU A 22 20.23 -2.40 -0.14
C LEU A 22 21.41 -1.73 0.55
N ALA A 23 21.16 -0.80 1.46
CA ALA A 23 22.17 0.07 2.07
C ALA A 23 23.36 -0.67 2.73
N PRO A 24 23.20 -1.85 3.37
CA PRO A 24 24.32 -2.61 3.91
C PRO A 24 25.36 -3.08 2.86
N SER A 25 24.99 -3.05 1.57
CA SER A 25 25.78 -3.64 0.49
C SER A 25 26.10 -2.69 -0.65
N ALA A 26 25.49 -1.49 -0.68
CA ALA A 26 25.64 -0.54 -1.77
C ALA A 26 25.43 0.90 -1.28
N ARG A 27 26.01 1.87 -1.98
CA ARG A 27 25.74 3.29 -1.78
C ARG A 27 24.37 3.62 -2.41
N VAL A 28 23.35 3.82 -1.57
CA VAL A 28 21.99 4.07 -2.00
C VAL A 28 21.61 5.53 -1.83
N LEU A 29 21.04 6.11 -2.88
CA LEU A 29 20.43 7.44 -2.86
C LEU A 29 18.95 7.33 -3.22
N VAL A 30 18.08 7.81 -2.35
CA VAL A 30 16.64 7.94 -2.62
C VAL A 30 16.34 9.38 -2.97
N LEU A 31 15.68 9.62 -4.11
CA LEU A 31 15.17 10.92 -4.56
C LEU A 31 13.65 10.96 -4.38
N GLU A 32 13.18 11.91 -3.56
CA GLU A 32 11.76 12.14 -3.30
C GLU A 32 11.35 13.53 -3.78
N ALA A 33 10.27 13.60 -4.54
CA ALA A 33 9.78 14.84 -5.12
C ALA A 33 9.19 15.81 -4.07
N GLU A 34 8.54 15.26 -3.05
CA GLU A 34 7.87 16.05 -2.02
C GLU A 34 8.83 16.48 -0.90
N ALA A 35 8.42 17.46 -0.09
CA ALA A 35 9.21 17.93 1.05
C ALA A 35 9.40 16.86 2.12
N HIS A 36 8.51 15.85 2.17
CA HIS A 36 8.52 14.77 3.14
C HIS A 36 8.34 13.42 2.43
N TYR A 37 9.03 12.39 2.93
CA TYR A 37 8.81 11.02 2.48
C TYR A 37 7.41 10.52 2.85
N GLY A 38 6.87 9.58 2.08
CA GLY A 38 5.58 8.98 2.35
C GLY A 38 4.37 9.89 2.14
N TYR A 39 4.53 11.05 1.53
CA TYR A 39 3.50 12.10 1.42
C TYR A 39 2.21 11.64 0.72
N HIS A 40 2.33 10.84 -0.34
CA HIS A 40 1.19 10.37 -1.13
C HIS A 40 0.58 9.09 -0.56
N ALA A 41 0.42 8.03 -1.35
CA ALA A 41 -0.28 6.79 -1.00
C ALA A 41 0.17 6.18 0.33
N SER A 42 1.45 6.25 0.67
CA SER A 42 1.99 5.68 1.91
C SER A 42 1.46 6.41 3.16
N GLY A 43 1.45 7.75 3.17
CA GLY A 43 0.93 8.53 4.30
C GLY A 43 -0.60 8.61 4.36
N ARG A 44 -1.31 8.00 3.41
CA ARG A 44 -2.78 8.05 3.30
C ARG A 44 -3.43 6.67 3.41
N SER A 45 -2.64 5.67 3.81
CA SER A 45 -3.05 4.27 3.85
C SER A 45 -3.81 3.93 5.13
N ALA A 46 -4.88 3.16 5.00
CA ALA A 46 -5.54 2.52 6.14
C ALA A 46 -4.73 1.34 6.72
N ALA A 47 -3.77 0.88 6.00
CA ALA A 47 -2.79 -0.18 6.25
C ALA A 47 -3.24 -1.30 7.20
N LEU A 48 -3.46 -2.47 6.61
CA LEU A 48 -3.79 -3.69 7.33
C LEU A 48 -2.88 -4.81 6.83
N TYR A 49 -2.40 -5.65 7.71
CA TYR A 49 -1.81 -6.93 7.36
C TYR A 49 -2.94 -7.96 7.31
N GLU A 50 -3.36 -8.35 6.08
CA GLU A 50 -4.39 -9.34 5.84
C GLU A 50 -3.87 -10.43 4.88
N PRO A 51 -3.47 -11.61 5.39
CA PRO A 51 -2.87 -12.66 4.56
C PRO A 51 -3.79 -13.20 3.45
N ALA A 52 -5.11 -13.10 3.62
CA ALA A 52 -6.07 -13.55 2.62
C ALA A 52 -6.37 -12.52 1.54
N TYR A 53 -5.86 -11.27 1.66
CA TYR A 53 -6.20 -10.16 0.77
C TYR A 53 -5.29 -10.08 -0.45
N GLY A 54 -5.90 -10.02 -1.63
CA GLY A 54 -5.22 -9.86 -2.92
C GLY A 54 -5.10 -11.16 -3.73
N ALA A 55 -4.47 -11.04 -4.91
CA ALA A 55 -4.19 -12.16 -5.79
C ALA A 55 -3.23 -13.18 -5.13
N PRO A 56 -3.17 -14.43 -5.60
CA PRO A 56 -2.32 -15.46 -4.99
C PRO A 56 -0.86 -15.04 -4.79
N ALA A 57 -0.24 -14.39 -5.77
CA ALA A 57 1.14 -13.89 -5.65
C ALA A 57 1.29 -12.78 -4.60
N VAL A 58 0.27 -11.92 -4.43
CA VAL A 58 0.24 -10.89 -3.38
C VAL A 58 0.16 -11.53 -2.00
N ARG A 59 -0.74 -12.52 -1.82
CA ARG A 59 -0.87 -13.27 -0.56
C ARG A 59 0.41 -13.98 -0.17
N ALA A 60 1.05 -14.68 -1.13
CA ALA A 60 2.32 -15.34 -0.88
C ALA A 60 3.44 -14.35 -0.47
N LEU A 61 3.48 -13.17 -1.10
CA LEU A 61 4.44 -12.12 -0.72
C LEU A 61 4.11 -11.51 0.66
N THR A 62 2.82 -11.40 1.00
CA THR A 62 2.38 -10.98 2.34
C THR A 62 2.83 -11.98 3.40
N GLU A 63 2.64 -13.28 3.17
CA GLU A 63 3.12 -14.33 4.06
C GLU A 63 4.64 -14.30 4.22
N ALA A 64 5.40 -14.14 3.13
CA ALA A 64 6.85 -13.98 3.15
C ALA A 64 7.32 -12.74 3.94
N SER A 65 6.46 -11.75 4.13
CA SER A 65 6.73 -10.56 4.92
C SER A 65 6.55 -10.75 6.43
N PHE A 66 5.83 -11.79 6.87
CA PHE A 66 5.36 -11.92 8.26
C PHE A 66 6.48 -11.97 9.28
N ALA A 67 7.53 -12.75 9.03
CA ALA A 67 8.67 -12.85 9.96
C ALA A 67 9.36 -11.50 10.20
N ALA A 68 9.50 -10.67 9.16
CA ALA A 68 10.05 -9.33 9.29
C ALA A 68 9.11 -8.39 10.09
N TYR A 69 7.81 -8.50 9.88
CA TYR A 69 6.82 -7.76 10.66
C TYR A 69 6.90 -8.10 12.16
N GLN A 70 7.00 -9.38 12.50
CA GLN A 70 7.15 -9.83 13.88
C GLN A 70 8.46 -9.31 14.50
N ALA A 71 9.57 -9.45 13.78
CA ALA A 71 10.88 -8.97 14.24
C ALA A 71 10.92 -7.45 14.46
N GLY A 72 10.25 -6.66 13.60
CA GLY A 72 10.13 -5.21 13.74
C GLY A 72 9.14 -4.77 14.80
N GLY A 73 8.22 -5.64 15.22
CA GLY A 73 7.15 -5.32 16.16
C GLY A 73 6.20 -4.24 15.59
N TRP A 74 5.92 -4.28 14.30
CA TRP A 74 5.09 -3.30 13.60
C TRP A 74 3.62 -3.72 13.48
N LEU A 75 3.24 -4.87 14.04
CA LEU A 75 1.87 -5.38 14.00
C LEU A 75 1.20 -5.28 15.37
N SER A 76 -0.09 -5.03 15.36
CA SER A 76 -0.95 -5.14 16.53
C SER A 76 -2.30 -5.76 16.15
N PRO A 77 -2.95 -6.55 17.05
CA PRO A 77 -4.22 -7.20 16.76
C PRO A 77 -5.29 -6.20 16.32
N ARG A 78 -6.05 -6.54 15.28
CA ARG A 78 -7.19 -5.75 14.83
C ARG A 78 -8.45 -6.61 14.61
N GLY A 79 -8.34 -7.69 13.85
CA GLY A 79 -9.49 -8.45 13.38
C GLY A 79 -10.26 -7.75 12.27
N LEU A 80 -11.15 -8.51 11.64
CA LEU A 80 -11.95 -8.05 10.50
C LEU A 80 -13.37 -8.62 10.63
N MET A 81 -14.39 -7.76 10.45
CA MET A 81 -15.80 -8.12 10.53
C MET A 81 -16.51 -7.75 9.23
N LEU A 82 -17.12 -8.73 8.58
CA LEU A 82 -18.04 -8.54 7.46
C LEU A 82 -19.47 -8.39 7.99
N LEU A 83 -20.20 -7.42 7.45
CA LEU A 83 -21.58 -7.13 7.79
C LEU A 83 -22.46 -7.21 6.55
N GLY A 84 -23.65 -7.77 6.70
CA GLY A 84 -24.66 -7.81 5.65
C GLY A 84 -26.03 -7.38 6.17
N LEU A 85 -26.80 -6.69 5.32
CA LEU A 85 -28.18 -6.30 5.55
C LEU A 85 -29.14 -7.40 5.08
N LYS A 86 -30.43 -7.27 5.43
CA LYS A 86 -31.48 -8.15 4.91
C LYS A 86 -31.49 -8.17 3.38
N GLY A 87 -31.51 -9.37 2.78
CA GLY A 87 -31.50 -9.56 1.33
C GLY A 87 -30.14 -9.65 0.69
N GLU A 88 -29.07 -9.54 1.46
CA GLU A 88 -27.68 -9.65 0.98
C GLU A 88 -27.05 -11.04 1.18
N ASP A 89 -27.87 -12.07 1.49
CA ASP A 89 -27.43 -13.44 1.82
C ASP A 89 -26.42 -14.03 0.83
N ALA A 90 -26.66 -13.87 -0.46
CA ALA A 90 -25.82 -14.47 -1.49
C ALA A 90 -24.42 -13.81 -1.53
N GLY A 91 -24.37 -12.48 -1.45
CA GLY A 91 -23.12 -11.73 -1.38
C GLY A 91 -22.36 -12.03 -0.09
N PHE A 92 -23.06 -12.05 1.04
CA PHE A 92 -22.49 -12.39 2.35
C PHE A 92 -21.78 -13.75 2.33
N ARG A 93 -22.48 -14.81 1.86
CA ARG A 93 -21.88 -16.16 1.79
C ARG A 93 -20.70 -16.25 0.83
N ALA A 94 -20.74 -15.50 -0.28
CA ALA A 94 -19.63 -15.45 -1.22
C ALA A 94 -18.39 -14.82 -0.58
N ASP A 95 -18.54 -13.70 0.12
CA ASP A 95 -17.45 -13.01 0.81
C ASP A 95 -16.92 -13.84 2.00
N VAL A 96 -17.80 -14.45 2.79
CA VAL A 96 -17.42 -15.38 3.89
C VAL A 96 -16.53 -16.48 3.35
N ALA A 97 -16.95 -17.15 2.27
CA ALA A 97 -16.15 -18.22 1.65
C ALA A 97 -14.85 -17.70 1.02
N GLY A 98 -14.92 -16.56 0.31
CA GLY A 98 -13.76 -15.96 -0.38
C GLY A 98 -12.65 -15.49 0.55
N MET A 99 -13.02 -14.99 1.73
CA MET A 99 -12.10 -14.45 2.74
C MET A 99 -11.86 -15.42 3.90
N ASN A 100 -12.48 -16.60 3.87
CA ASN A 100 -12.41 -17.61 4.93
C ASN A 100 -12.72 -17.01 6.32
N LEU A 101 -13.91 -16.43 6.44
CA LEU A 101 -14.43 -15.86 7.69
C LEU A 101 -15.30 -16.88 8.43
N ASP A 102 -15.43 -16.72 9.74
CA ASP A 102 -16.32 -17.50 10.57
C ASP A 102 -17.63 -16.70 10.80
N GLU A 103 -18.78 -17.28 10.45
CA GLU A 103 -20.08 -16.65 10.76
C GLU A 103 -20.22 -16.53 12.29
N MET A 104 -20.78 -15.40 12.74
CA MET A 104 -21.00 -15.13 14.16
C MET A 104 -22.40 -14.63 14.43
N SER A 105 -22.84 -14.74 15.68
CA SER A 105 -24.14 -14.19 16.08
C SER A 105 -24.13 -12.66 16.08
N LEU A 106 -25.28 -12.05 15.82
CA LEU A 106 -25.44 -10.60 15.88
C LEU A 106 -25.25 -10.05 17.30
N ALA A 107 -25.45 -10.86 18.33
CA ALA A 107 -25.18 -10.47 19.72
C ALA A 107 -23.67 -10.29 19.93
N GLU A 108 -22.86 -11.26 19.52
CA GLU A 108 -21.39 -11.17 19.57
C GLU A 108 -20.87 -10.02 18.72
N ALA A 109 -21.44 -9.81 17.51
CA ALA A 109 -21.04 -8.70 16.66
C ALA A 109 -21.30 -7.34 17.33
N ARG A 110 -22.46 -7.17 18.01
CA ARG A 110 -22.81 -5.96 18.76
C ARG A 110 -21.97 -5.79 20.02
N ASP A 111 -21.56 -6.86 20.66
CA ASP A 111 -20.61 -6.78 21.79
C ASP A 111 -19.25 -6.23 21.35
N MET A 112 -18.80 -6.56 20.13
CA MET A 112 -17.56 -6.04 19.55
C MET A 112 -17.72 -4.61 19.01
N VAL A 113 -18.84 -4.34 18.30
CA VAL A 113 -19.14 -3.05 17.66
C VAL A 113 -20.55 -2.59 18.09
N PRO A 114 -20.70 -1.94 19.25
CA PRO A 114 -22.01 -1.65 19.89
C PRO A 114 -22.92 -0.71 19.10
N ILE A 115 -22.44 -0.10 18.04
CA ILE A 115 -23.19 0.84 17.21
C ILE A 115 -23.94 0.17 16.05
N LEU A 116 -23.83 -1.15 15.87
CA LEU A 116 -24.50 -1.84 14.78
C LEU A 116 -26.03 -1.67 14.88
N SER A 117 -26.64 -1.31 13.74
CA SER A 117 -28.09 -1.12 13.63
C SER A 117 -28.85 -2.44 13.66
N ASP A 118 -30.17 -2.38 13.87
CA ASP A 118 -31.04 -3.55 13.81
C ASP A 118 -31.28 -4.05 12.37
N GLU A 119 -30.89 -3.27 11.36
CA GLU A 119 -30.96 -3.66 9.95
C GLU A 119 -29.85 -4.66 9.56
N VAL A 120 -28.77 -4.75 10.36
CA VAL A 120 -27.72 -5.76 10.16
C VAL A 120 -28.31 -7.14 10.45
N ALA A 121 -28.30 -8.00 9.43
CA ALA A 121 -28.89 -9.35 9.46
C ALA A 121 -27.83 -10.46 9.50
N PHE A 122 -26.61 -10.17 9.07
CA PHE A 122 -25.52 -11.13 8.97
C PHE A 122 -24.22 -10.51 9.48
N ALA A 123 -23.42 -11.31 10.17
CA ALA A 123 -22.08 -10.97 10.62
C ALA A 123 -21.12 -12.16 10.51
N ALA A 124 -19.89 -11.90 10.06
CA ALA A 124 -18.81 -12.87 10.10
C ALA A 124 -17.51 -12.19 10.52
N TYR A 125 -16.59 -12.92 11.11
CA TYR A 125 -15.39 -12.37 11.72
C TYR A 125 -14.17 -13.26 11.50
N CYS A 126 -12.98 -12.65 11.51
CA CYS A 126 -11.74 -13.36 11.78
C CYS A 126 -10.78 -12.45 12.55
N ASP A 127 -9.91 -13.05 13.36
CA ASP A 127 -8.92 -12.38 14.20
C ASP A 127 -7.54 -12.23 13.54
N ARG A 128 -7.32 -12.84 12.36
CA ARG A 128 -6.04 -12.86 11.63
C ARG A 128 -5.53 -11.47 11.25
N PRO A 129 -6.37 -10.53 10.76
CA PRO A 129 -5.90 -9.22 10.35
C PRO A 129 -5.31 -8.41 11.50
N GLN A 130 -4.21 -7.72 11.19
CA GLN A 130 -3.49 -6.91 12.15
C GLN A 130 -3.26 -5.50 11.61
N ASP A 131 -3.32 -4.50 12.49
CA ASP A 131 -2.88 -3.15 12.13
C ASP A 131 -1.38 -3.13 11.88
N ILE A 132 -0.97 -2.34 10.90
CA ILE A 132 0.42 -2.03 10.64
C ILE A 132 0.72 -0.63 11.17
N ASP A 133 1.72 -0.51 12.05
CA ASP A 133 2.30 0.77 12.43
C ASP A 133 3.17 1.28 11.26
N THR A 134 2.50 1.99 10.34
CA THR A 134 3.11 2.49 9.10
C THR A 134 4.20 3.50 9.34
N ASP A 135 4.01 4.38 10.33
CA ASP A 135 4.97 5.42 10.66
C ASP A 135 6.25 4.81 11.21
N ARG A 136 6.12 3.88 12.16
CA ARG A 136 7.26 3.19 12.75
C ARG A 136 8.01 2.36 11.71
N LEU A 137 7.31 1.62 10.85
CA LEU A 137 7.94 0.84 9.77
C LEU A 137 8.77 1.75 8.85
N MET A 138 8.21 2.89 8.41
CA MET A 138 8.92 3.83 7.54
C MET A 138 10.07 4.55 8.25
N GLN A 139 9.89 4.92 9.53
CA GLN A 139 10.96 5.52 10.34
C GLN A 139 12.12 4.55 10.56
N ASP A 140 11.83 3.28 10.86
CA ASP A 140 12.85 2.24 11.03
C ASP A 140 13.60 1.97 9.73
N ALA A 141 12.89 1.93 8.59
CA ALA A 141 13.52 1.82 7.27
C ALA A 141 14.47 3.00 6.99
N LEU A 142 14.04 4.23 7.24
CA LEU A 142 14.87 5.42 7.06
C LEU A 142 16.06 5.44 8.01
N LYS A 143 15.86 5.04 9.26
CA LYS A 143 16.93 4.93 10.27
C LYS A 143 17.98 3.90 9.82
N ARG A 144 17.56 2.73 9.33
CA ARG A 144 18.46 1.69 8.83
C ARG A 144 19.22 2.19 7.58
N LEU A 145 18.53 2.81 6.61
CA LEU A 145 19.16 3.41 5.44
C LEU A 145 20.31 4.35 5.85
N ARG A 146 20.06 5.27 6.78
CA ARG A 146 21.03 6.27 7.24
C ARG A 146 22.18 5.67 8.04
N ALA A 147 21.90 4.66 8.88
CA ALA A 147 22.91 3.98 9.66
C ALA A 147 23.98 3.28 8.79
N GLU A 148 23.56 2.82 7.61
CA GLU A 148 24.41 2.17 6.61
C GLU A 148 24.98 3.17 5.58
N GLY A 149 24.87 4.47 5.83
CA GLY A 149 25.45 5.53 4.98
C GLY A 149 24.62 5.87 3.72
N GLY A 150 23.44 5.30 3.55
CA GLY A 150 22.52 5.68 2.48
C GLY A 150 21.86 7.03 2.75
N THR A 151 21.33 7.65 1.71
CA THR A 151 20.80 9.02 1.77
C THR A 151 19.39 9.10 1.18
N LEU A 152 18.51 9.83 1.86
CA LEU A 152 17.23 10.29 1.32
C LEU A 152 17.33 11.80 1.08
N ARG A 153 17.04 12.24 -0.15
CA ARG A 153 16.91 13.63 -0.54
C ARG A 153 15.46 13.93 -0.90
N THR A 154 14.85 14.89 -0.21
CA THR A 154 13.47 15.34 -0.43
C THR A 154 13.43 16.68 -1.15
N GLY A 155 12.26 17.04 -1.73
CA GLY A 155 12.11 18.27 -2.52
C GLY A 155 12.81 18.22 -3.88
N LEU A 156 13.13 17.03 -4.36
CA LEU A 156 13.87 16.80 -5.61
C LEU A 156 13.03 16.03 -6.62
N ARG A 157 12.15 16.74 -7.33
CA ARG A 157 11.39 16.14 -8.44
C ARG A 157 12.31 15.86 -9.62
N VAL A 158 12.32 14.62 -10.08
CA VAL A 158 13.04 14.21 -11.30
C VAL A 158 12.37 14.86 -12.51
N SER A 159 13.19 15.49 -13.35
CA SER A 159 12.74 16.20 -14.56
C SER A 159 13.30 15.62 -15.85
N ALA A 160 14.43 14.91 -15.79
CA ALA A 160 15.00 14.22 -16.94
C ALA A 160 15.79 12.97 -16.50
N ILE A 161 15.76 11.96 -17.35
CA ILE A 161 16.53 10.72 -17.21
C ILE A 161 17.12 10.40 -18.58
N ARG A 162 18.43 10.11 -18.64
CA ARG A 162 19.08 9.65 -19.86
C ARG A 162 20.12 8.58 -19.55
N ARG A 163 20.41 7.73 -20.52
CA ARG A 163 21.47 6.73 -20.43
C ARG A 163 22.74 7.25 -21.06
N GLU A 164 23.85 7.25 -20.32
CA GLU A 164 25.18 7.58 -20.83
C GLU A 164 26.15 6.41 -20.54
N GLY A 165 26.39 5.60 -21.55
CA GLY A 165 27.16 4.37 -21.40
C GLY A 165 26.50 3.40 -20.40
N ALA A 166 27.20 3.08 -19.32
CA ALA A 166 26.71 2.20 -18.28
C ALA A 166 25.90 2.92 -17.18
N LEU A 167 25.84 4.25 -17.20
CA LEU A 167 25.25 5.04 -16.15
C LEU A 167 23.91 5.65 -16.57
N TRP A 168 22.97 5.67 -15.65
CA TRP A 168 21.80 6.53 -15.69
C TRP A 168 22.20 7.92 -15.18
N GLN A 169 21.87 8.97 -15.95
CA GLN A 169 21.99 10.37 -15.57
C GLN A 169 20.60 10.89 -15.24
N ILE A 170 20.41 11.39 -14.05
CA ILE A 170 19.12 11.84 -13.53
C ILE A 170 19.24 13.31 -13.15
N THR A 171 18.43 14.17 -13.75
CA THR A 171 18.27 15.56 -13.33
C THR A 171 17.09 15.67 -12.38
N ALA A 172 17.32 16.17 -11.15
CA ALA A 172 16.27 16.40 -10.16
C ALA A 172 16.49 17.76 -9.48
N GLY A 173 15.47 18.62 -9.54
CA GLY A 173 15.60 20.01 -9.17
C GLY A 173 16.62 20.72 -10.08
N GLN A 174 17.72 21.24 -9.50
CA GLN A 174 18.83 21.88 -10.23
C GLN A 174 20.13 21.05 -10.14
N GLU A 175 20.02 19.79 -9.79
CA GLU A 175 21.16 18.91 -9.57
C GLU A 175 21.11 17.70 -10.51
N ASP A 176 22.29 17.23 -10.91
CA ASP A 176 22.47 16.02 -11.68
C ASP A 176 23.03 14.90 -10.79
N PHE A 177 22.49 13.70 -10.97
CA PHE A 177 22.87 12.50 -10.25
C PHE A 177 23.19 11.38 -11.23
N SER A 178 24.03 10.43 -10.81
CA SER A 178 24.35 9.28 -11.67
C SER A 178 24.47 7.97 -10.89
N ALA A 179 24.01 6.87 -11.50
CA ALA A 179 24.15 5.52 -10.98
C ALA A 179 24.11 4.48 -12.10
N PRO A 180 24.75 3.31 -11.93
CA PRO A 180 24.58 2.19 -12.85
C PRO A 180 23.19 1.54 -12.74
N ILE A 181 22.53 1.62 -11.58
CA ILE A 181 21.20 1.05 -11.33
C ILE A 181 20.23 2.16 -10.95
N LEU A 182 19.12 2.21 -11.67
CA LEU A 182 17.98 3.11 -11.43
C LEU A 182 16.76 2.30 -11.06
N VAL A 183 16.21 2.54 -9.88
CA VAL A 183 14.98 1.90 -9.40
C VAL A 183 13.81 2.85 -9.52
N ASN A 184 12.75 2.42 -10.20
CA ASN A 184 11.49 3.13 -10.29
C ASN A 184 10.52 2.65 -9.21
N ALA A 185 10.43 3.41 -8.12
CA ALA A 185 9.50 3.22 -6.99
C ALA A 185 8.54 4.42 -6.85
N ALA A 186 8.23 5.10 -7.95
CA ALA A 186 7.56 6.40 -7.98
C ALA A 186 6.02 6.34 -7.82
N GLY A 187 5.47 5.23 -7.35
CA GLY A 187 4.04 5.09 -7.06
C GLY A 187 3.16 5.45 -8.26
N ALA A 188 2.31 6.47 -8.14
CA ALA A 188 1.42 6.88 -9.23
C ALA A 188 2.18 7.42 -10.46
N TRP A 189 3.38 7.97 -10.27
CA TRP A 189 4.22 8.54 -11.34
C TRP A 189 5.12 7.52 -12.04
N VAL A 190 4.95 6.23 -11.78
CA VAL A 190 5.77 5.15 -12.32
C VAL A 190 5.85 5.16 -13.85
N ASN A 191 4.75 5.44 -14.55
CA ASN A 191 4.73 5.52 -16.01
C ASN A 191 5.52 6.73 -16.53
N GLU A 192 5.45 7.88 -15.86
CA GLU A 192 6.18 9.08 -16.23
C GLU A 192 7.71 8.88 -16.10
N ILE A 193 8.14 8.29 -14.99
CA ILE A 193 9.54 7.96 -14.77
C ILE A 193 10.06 6.96 -15.82
N ALA A 194 9.28 5.93 -16.13
CA ALA A 194 9.64 4.99 -17.19
C ALA A 194 9.77 5.68 -18.56
N ALA A 195 8.82 6.54 -18.90
CA ALA A 195 8.84 7.30 -20.16
C ALA A 195 10.05 8.23 -20.23
N MET A 196 10.39 8.95 -19.14
CA MET A 196 11.61 9.78 -19.08
C MET A 196 12.88 8.96 -19.29
N ALA A 197 12.91 7.71 -18.80
CA ALA A 197 14.03 6.79 -18.97
C ALA A 197 14.06 6.10 -20.36
N GLY A 198 13.05 6.31 -21.20
CA GLY A 198 12.91 5.61 -22.48
C GLY A 198 12.62 4.13 -22.33
N VAL A 199 12.02 3.74 -21.19
CA VAL A 199 11.66 2.34 -20.87
C VAL A 199 10.21 2.09 -21.19
N SER A 200 9.96 1.08 -22.00
CA SER A 200 8.61 0.57 -22.28
C SER A 200 8.34 -0.62 -21.36
N GLY A 201 7.27 -0.55 -20.59
CA GLY A 201 6.91 -1.60 -19.63
C GLY A 201 5.40 -1.73 -19.44
N PRO A 202 4.95 -2.43 -18.41
CA PRO A 202 3.53 -2.53 -18.12
C PRO A 202 2.92 -1.14 -17.90
N ARG A 203 1.68 -0.96 -18.37
CA ARG A 203 0.94 0.27 -18.11
C ARG A 203 0.28 0.18 -16.75
N PHE A 204 0.80 0.95 -15.81
CA PHE A 204 0.21 1.06 -14.48
C PHE A 204 -0.95 2.05 -14.49
N GLN A 205 -1.99 1.73 -13.72
CA GLN A 205 -3.16 2.59 -13.56
C GLN A 205 -3.30 3.00 -12.10
N PRO A 206 -3.14 4.29 -11.79
CA PRO A 206 -3.53 4.82 -10.47
C PRO A 206 -5.06 4.83 -10.34
N LEU A 207 -5.54 4.33 -9.20
CA LEU A 207 -6.95 4.30 -8.84
C LEU A 207 -7.14 5.08 -7.53
N ARG A 208 -8.04 6.07 -7.55
CA ARG A 208 -8.35 6.87 -6.36
C ARG A 208 -9.11 6.04 -5.34
N ARG A 209 -8.75 6.22 -4.08
CA ARG A 209 -9.48 5.77 -2.90
C ARG A 209 -9.67 6.95 -1.96
N SER A 210 -10.93 7.35 -1.75
CA SER A 210 -11.31 8.41 -0.82
C SER A 210 -11.51 7.86 0.58
N VAL A 211 -11.20 8.68 1.57
CA VAL A 211 -11.36 8.37 2.99
C VAL A 211 -11.89 9.58 3.72
N ALA A 212 -12.84 9.37 4.62
CA ALA A 212 -13.28 10.34 5.60
C ALA A 212 -12.88 9.89 7.01
N ARG A 213 -12.39 10.81 7.83
CA ARG A 213 -12.17 10.60 9.26
C ARG A 213 -13.33 11.22 10.02
N ILE A 214 -13.99 10.43 10.85
CA ILE A 214 -15.12 10.85 11.68
C ILE A 214 -14.78 10.70 13.16
N ALA A 215 -15.44 11.46 14.01
CA ALA A 215 -15.31 11.32 15.45
C ALA A 215 -15.72 9.91 15.89
N ALA A 216 -15.16 9.43 17.00
CA ALA A 216 -15.59 8.16 17.59
C ALA A 216 -17.10 8.19 17.84
N PRO A 217 -17.88 7.28 17.22
CA PRO A 217 -19.34 7.29 17.33
C PRO A 217 -19.79 7.19 18.79
N GLY A 218 -20.62 8.15 19.24
CA GLY A 218 -21.08 8.19 20.63
C GLY A 218 -19.98 8.33 21.69
N GLY A 219 -18.76 8.72 21.31
CA GLY A 219 -17.61 8.79 22.22
C GLY A 219 -17.07 7.41 22.62
N ALA A 220 -17.33 6.36 21.83
CA ALA A 220 -16.92 4.99 22.12
C ALA A 220 -15.39 4.82 22.13
N ASP A 221 -14.91 3.88 22.95
CA ASP A 221 -13.52 3.41 22.89
C ASP A 221 -13.34 2.42 21.72
N LEU A 222 -12.69 2.89 20.66
CA LEU A 222 -12.51 2.14 19.41
C LEU A 222 -11.31 1.19 19.43
N ARG A 223 -10.51 1.16 20.48
CA ARG A 223 -9.23 0.43 20.50
C ARG A 223 -9.37 -1.06 20.19
N ARG A 224 -10.49 -1.66 20.57
CA ARG A 224 -10.77 -3.10 20.42
C ARG A 224 -11.71 -3.43 19.23
N TRP A 225 -12.21 -2.42 18.53
CA TRP A 225 -13.06 -2.67 17.37
C TRP A 225 -12.25 -3.23 16.21
N PRO A 226 -12.76 -4.22 15.48
CA PRO A 226 -12.15 -4.67 14.23
C PRO A 226 -12.26 -3.60 13.14
N ILE A 227 -11.55 -3.79 12.03
CA ILE A 227 -12.02 -3.19 10.78
C ILE A 227 -13.33 -3.89 10.41
N PHE A 228 -14.34 -3.13 10.00
CA PHE A 228 -15.61 -3.70 9.56
C PHE A 228 -16.05 -3.11 8.23
N PHE A 229 -16.74 -3.89 7.42
CA PHE A 229 -17.03 -3.54 6.04
C PHE A 229 -18.30 -4.21 5.54
N GLY A 230 -18.88 -3.65 4.46
CA GLY A 230 -20.06 -4.18 3.78
C GLY A 230 -19.71 -5.17 2.68
N ILE A 231 -20.70 -5.88 2.22
CA ILE A 231 -20.62 -6.89 1.16
C ILE A 231 -19.88 -6.33 -0.07
N GLY A 232 -19.00 -7.16 -0.66
CA GLY A 232 -18.20 -6.82 -1.84
C GLY A 232 -17.24 -5.65 -1.61
N GLU A 233 -16.80 -5.43 -0.37
CA GLU A 233 -15.97 -4.27 0.01
C GLU A 233 -16.59 -2.93 -0.43
N SER A 234 -17.92 -2.83 -0.45
CA SER A 234 -18.62 -1.62 -0.93
C SER A 234 -18.38 -0.38 -0.06
N TRP A 235 -17.91 -0.56 1.15
CA TRP A 235 -17.41 0.42 2.11
C TRP A 235 -16.64 -0.31 3.21
N TYR A 236 -15.77 0.42 3.91
CA TYR A 236 -15.18 -0.08 5.15
C TYR A 236 -15.03 1.03 6.19
N ALA A 237 -15.00 0.63 7.46
CA ALA A 237 -14.68 1.50 8.58
C ALA A 237 -13.60 0.87 9.46
N LYS A 238 -12.62 1.67 9.88
CA LYS A 238 -11.47 1.21 10.66
C LYS A 238 -11.11 2.21 11.75
N PRO A 239 -10.88 1.77 13.00
CA PRO A 239 -10.31 2.62 14.04
C PRO A 239 -8.97 3.23 13.64
N ASP A 240 -8.79 4.52 13.90
CA ASP A 240 -7.59 5.26 13.60
C ASP A 240 -7.34 6.37 14.64
N ALA A 241 -6.37 6.18 15.51
CA ALA A 241 -5.93 7.16 16.53
C ALA A 241 -7.10 7.82 17.29
N GLY A 242 -8.02 7.01 17.83
CA GLY A 242 -9.17 7.48 18.62
C GLY A 242 -10.33 8.05 17.79
N ALA A 243 -10.25 7.98 16.47
CA ALA A 243 -11.32 8.29 15.52
C ALA A 243 -11.65 7.05 14.67
N LEU A 244 -12.60 7.17 13.76
CA LEU A 244 -12.92 6.13 12.79
C LEU A 244 -12.67 6.68 11.40
N ILE A 245 -11.94 5.95 10.56
CA ILE A 245 -11.89 6.23 9.13
C ILE A 245 -12.98 5.43 8.43
N VAL A 246 -13.66 6.06 7.48
CA VAL A 246 -14.69 5.44 6.63
C VAL A 246 -14.32 5.69 5.17
N SER A 247 -14.39 4.66 4.35
CA SER A 247 -14.08 4.75 2.92
C SER A 247 -15.20 4.13 2.09
N PRO A 248 -15.58 4.75 0.97
CA PRO A 248 -16.48 4.18 -0.03
C PRO A 248 -15.88 3.00 -0.79
N ALA A 249 -14.59 2.73 -0.58
CA ALA A 249 -13.82 1.68 -1.24
C ALA A 249 -13.79 1.78 -2.79
N GLU A 250 -14.02 2.96 -3.36
CA GLU A 250 -14.00 3.20 -4.80
C GLU A 250 -12.62 2.99 -5.43
N GLU A 251 -12.60 2.69 -6.71
CA GLU A 251 -11.41 2.52 -7.55
C GLU A 251 -11.54 3.32 -8.85
N THR A 252 -11.66 4.64 -8.75
CA THR A 252 -11.80 5.52 -9.90
C THR A 252 -10.43 5.74 -10.57
N PRO A 253 -10.27 5.41 -11.88
CA PRO A 253 -9.04 5.68 -12.62
C PRO A 253 -8.72 7.17 -12.64
N MET A 254 -7.47 7.51 -12.37
CA MET A 254 -6.98 8.88 -12.32
C MET A 254 -5.60 8.98 -12.95
N ASP A 255 -5.25 10.19 -13.42
CA ASP A 255 -3.87 10.52 -13.71
C ASP A 255 -3.09 10.81 -12.42
N PRO A 256 -1.75 10.72 -12.43
CA PRO A 256 -0.93 11.06 -11.27
C PRO A 256 -1.11 12.50 -10.84
N HIS A 257 -1.48 12.73 -9.59
CA HIS A 257 -1.61 14.06 -8.99
C HIS A 257 -1.60 13.96 -7.45
N ASP A 258 -1.58 15.09 -6.78
CA ASP A 258 -1.85 15.14 -5.33
C ASP A 258 -3.34 14.90 -5.10
N ALA A 259 -3.70 13.65 -4.78
CA ALA A 259 -5.08 13.21 -4.78
C ALA A 259 -5.89 13.80 -3.62
N PHE A 260 -7.08 14.23 -3.93
CA PHE A 260 -8.11 14.63 -2.98
C PHE A 260 -9.30 13.66 -3.03
N SER A 261 -10.11 13.68 -1.98
CA SER A 261 -11.33 12.87 -1.89
C SER A 261 -12.37 13.34 -2.91
N ASP A 262 -13.22 12.41 -3.34
CA ASP A 262 -14.42 12.72 -4.11
C ASP A 262 -15.62 12.84 -3.18
N ASP A 263 -16.27 13.99 -3.20
CA ASP A 263 -17.38 14.28 -2.27
C ASP A 263 -18.60 13.39 -2.53
N LEU A 264 -18.88 13.07 -3.80
CA LEU A 264 -20.01 12.19 -4.14
C LEU A 264 -19.72 10.75 -3.71
N ALA A 265 -18.53 10.22 -4.03
CA ALA A 265 -18.13 8.89 -3.60
C ALA A 265 -18.14 8.78 -2.07
N LEU A 266 -17.63 9.80 -1.36
CA LEU A 266 -17.69 9.82 0.11
C LEU A 266 -19.11 9.85 0.63
N ALA A 267 -20.01 10.65 0.05
CA ALA A 267 -21.41 10.70 0.46
C ALA A 267 -22.10 9.33 0.26
N GLU A 268 -21.88 8.67 -0.86
CA GLU A 268 -22.41 7.33 -1.12
C GLU A 268 -21.84 6.27 -0.16
N GLY A 269 -20.51 6.30 0.07
CA GLY A 269 -19.86 5.39 1.03
C GLY A 269 -20.34 5.62 2.45
N MET A 270 -20.52 6.88 2.84
CA MET A 270 -21.05 7.25 4.14
C MET A 270 -22.52 6.80 4.31
N ALA A 271 -23.34 6.89 3.26
CA ALA A 271 -24.71 6.40 3.28
C ALA A 271 -24.76 4.86 3.47
N ARG A 272 -23.85 4.12 2.78
CA ARG A 272 -23.71 2.67 2.97
C ARG A 272 -23.27 2.32 4.40
N TYR A 273 -22.26 3.01 4.92
CA TYR A 273 -21.84 2.87 6.32
C TYR A 273 -23.01 3.16 7.28
N GLN A 274 -23.72 4.27 7.07
CA GLN A 274 -24.81 4.71 7.93
C GLN A 274 -25.98 3.71 7.99
N ALA A 275 -26.22 2.94 6.92
CA ALA A 275 -27.24 1.89 6.93
C ALA A 275 -26.92 0.75 7.91
N HIS A 276 -25.66 0.57 8.27
CA HIS A 276 -25.19 -0.49 9.16
C HIS A 276 -25.04 -0.05 10.63
N VAL A 277 -25.14 1.25 10.91
CA VAL A 277 -24.87 1.80 12.26
C VAL A 277 -25.95 2.76 12.71
N THR A 278 -26.12 2.90 14.04
CA THR A 278 -27.14 3.77 14.64
C THR A 278 -26.71 5.25 14.78
N PRO A 279 -25.45 5.59 15.12
CA PRO A 279 -25.07 7.00 15.27
C PRO A 279 -25.00 7.72 13.91
N GLU A 280 -25.66 8.84 13.80
CA GLU A 280 -25.64 9.68 12.62
C GLU A 280 -24.26 10.36 12.44
N VAL A 281 -23.75 10.35 11.20
CA VAL A 281 -22.55 11.09 10.83
C VAL A 281 -22.95 12.41 10.19
N THR A 282 -22.79 13.49 10.93
CA THR A 282 -23.16 14.84 10.46
C THR A 282 -22.04 15.54 9.72
N ARG A 283 -20.78 15.35 10.13
CA ARG A 283 -19.62 16.02 9.53
C ARG A 283 -18.33 15.22 9.70
N PRO A 284 -17.57 14.96 8.63
CA PRO A 284 -16.20 14.45 8.72
C PRO A 284 -15.27 15.47 9.42
N MET A 285 -14.32 14.96 10.20
CA MET A 285 -13.23 15.76 10.79
C MET A 285 -12.19 16.15 9.74
N ALA A 286 -11.92 15.23 8.81
CA ALA A 286 -11.01 15.39 7.68
C ALA A 286 -11.40 14.43 6.56
N THR A 287 -11.02 14.77 5.32
CA THR A 287 -11.14 13.91 4.16
C THR A 287 -9.85 13.95 3.35
N TRP A 288 -9.51 12.86 2.69
CA TRP A 288 -8.38 12.79 1.77
C TRP A 288 -8.59 11.71 0.71
N GLY A 289 -7.79 11.77 -0.34
CA GLY A 289 -7.70 10.73 -1.37
C GLY A 289 -6.28 10.17 -1.46
N GLY A 290 -6.15 8.91 -1.83
CA GLY A 290 -4.89 8.28 -2.17
C GLY A 290 -4.97 7.59 -3.52
N LEU A 291 -3.84 7.47 -4.22
CA LEU A 291 -3.75 6.76 -5.49
C LEU A 291 -3.12 5.38 -5.27
N ARG A 292 -3.93 4.34 -5.44
CA ARG A 292 -3.49 2.94 -5.43
C ARG A 292 -3.12 2.55 -6.86
N THR A 293 -1.84 2.35 -7.12
CA THR A 293 -1.34 2.15 -8.48
C THR A 293 -1.15 0.67 -8.79
N PHE A 294 -1.88 0.17 -9.75
CA PHE A 294 -1.91 -1.25 -10.13
C PHE A 294 -1.26 -1.49 -11.49
N ALA A 295 -0.55 -2.61 -11.62
CA ALA A 295 -0.25 -3.21 -12.91
C ALA A 295 -1.52 -3.83 -13.53
N PRO A 296 -1.54 -4.17 -14.84
CA PRO A 296 -2.73 -4.69 -15.51
C PRO A 296 -3.35 -5.94 -14.86
N ASP A 297 -2.52 -6.80 -14.30
CA ASP A 297 -2.91 -8.04 -13.59
C ASP A 297 -3.12 -7.86 -12.09
N ARG A 298 -2.98 -6.63 -11.60
CA ARG A 298 -3.12 -6.23 -10.18
C ARG A 298 -2.08 -6.89 -9.25
N VAL A 299 -0.97 -7.38 -9.78
CA VAL A 299 0.16 -7.94 -9.01
C VAL A 299 1.35 -6.97 -9.07
N LEU A 300 2.12 -6.87 -7.99
CA LEU A 300 3.32 -6.03 -7.93
C LEU A 300 4.30 -6.39 -9.06
N VAL A 301 5.09 -5.40 -9.47
CA VAL A 301 6.15 -5.58 -10.47
C VAL A 301 7.49 -5.33 -9.79
N ILE A 302 8.27 -6.39 -9.62
CA ILE A 302 9.56 -6.38 -8.94
C ILE A 302 10.58 -7.10 -9.82
N GLY A 303 11.58 -6.38 -10.29
CA GLY A 303 12.63 -6.98 -11.13
C GLY A 303 13.29 -6.00 -12.08
N GLU A 304 14.42 -6.43 -12.66
CA GLU A 304 15.09 -5.70 -13.71
C GLU A 304 14.25 -5.72 -14.99
N ASP A 305 14.21 -4.61 -15.69
CA ASP A 305 13.55 -4.51 -16.98
C ASP A 305 14.18 -5.49 -17.98
N PRO A 306 13.40 -6.30 -18.73
CA PRO A 306 13.96 -7.33 -19.61
C PRO A 306 14.75 -6.75 -20.79
N VAL A 307 14.51 -5.49 -21.17
CA VAL A 307 15.16 -4.81 -22.29
C VAL A 307 16.23 -3.81 -21.81
N GLN A 308 15.88 -2.98 -20.83
CA GLN A 308 16.72 -1.88 -20.36
C GLN A 308 17.52 -2.28 -19.11
N LYS A 309 18.72 -2.83 -19.32
CA LYS A 309 19.62 -3.23 -18.24
C LYS A 309 19.94 -2.09 -17.29
N GLY A 310 19.92 -2.39 -15.98
CA GLY A 310 20.13 -1.41 -14.92
C GLY A 310 18.90 -0.55 -14.62
N PHE A 311 17.74 -0.77 -15.28
CA PHE A 311 16.48 -0.22 -14.87
C PHE A 311 15.69 -1.28 -14.09
N PHE A 312 15.25 -0.95 -12.89
CA PHE A 312 14.58 -1.89 -11.97
C PHE A 312 13.21 -1.35 -11.58
N TRP A 313 12.21 -2.20 -11.65
CA TRP A 313 10.84 -1.92 -11.23
C TRP A 313 10.63 -2.32 -9.77
N GLN A 314 10.16 -1.41 -8.94
CA GLN A 314 9.64 -1.65 -7.59
C GLN A 314 8.27 -1.00 -7.48
N ALA A 315 7.30 -1.48 -8.28
CA ALA A 315 6.10 -0.75 -8.66
C ALA A 315 4.83 -1.60 -8.57
N GLY A 316 3.67 -0.97 -8.75
CA GLY A 316 2.39 -1.66 -8.78
C GLY A 316 1.90 -2.16 -7.42
N GLN A 317 2.28 -1.51 -6.33
CA GLN A 317 1.91 -1.89 -4.97
C GLN A 317 0.39 -1.89 -4.72
N GLY A 318 -0.39 -1.20 -5.54
CA GLY A 318 -1.85 -1.16 -5.46
C GLY A 318 -2.36 -0.84 -4.07
N GLY A 319 -3.22 -1.70 -3.53
CA GLY A 319 -3.70 -1.65 -2.15
C GLY A 319 -2.84 -2.44 -1.15
N TYR A 320 -1.74 -3.03 -1.60
CA TYR A 320 -0.98 -4.05 -0.88
C TYR A 320 0.41 -3.58 -0.41
N GLY A 321 0.74 -2.32 -0.67
CA GLY A 321 2.10 -1.79 -0.51
C GLY A 321 2.69 -1.99 0.88
N PHE A 322 1.92 -1.71 1.92
CA PHE A 322 2.38 -1.96 3.29
C PHE A 322 2.44 -3.45 3.60
N GLN A 323 1.36 -4.21 3.43
CA GLN A 323 1.35 -5.62 3.86
C GLN A 323 2.43 -6.49 3.19
N THR A 324 2.92 -6.08 2.01
CA THR A 324 3.98 -6.78 1.26
C THR A 324 5.36 -6.13 1.38
N ALA A 325 5.47 -4.97 2.05
CA ALA A 325 6.68 -4.14 2.00
C ALA A 325 7.97 -4.87 2.37
N PRO A 326 8.08 -5.62 3.49
CA PRO A 326 9.31 -6.30 3.83
C PRO A 326 9.72 -7.38 2.81
N GLY A 327 8.77 -8.22 2.38
CA GLY A 327 9.04 -9.26 1.39
C GLY A 327 9.40 -8.70 0.02
N ALA A 328 8.69 -7.65 -0.41
CA ALA A 328 8.97 -6.94 -1.67
C ALA A 328 10.35 -6.27 -1.66
N ALA A 329 10.72 -5.64 -0.54
CA ALA A 329 12.02 -5.00 -0.38
C ALA A 329 13.17 -6.02 -0.41
N ARG A 330 13.02 -7.13 0.32
CA ARG A 330 14.00 -8.20 0.35
C ARG A 330 14.19 -8.83 -1.02
N LEU A 331 13.10 -9.19 -1.69
CA LEU A 331 13.16 -9.71 -3.05
C LEU A 331 13.87 -8.73 -4.00
N GLY A 332 13.45 -7.46 -3.99
CA GLY A 332 14.08 -6.45 -4.83
C GLY A 332 15.57 -6.30 -4.58
N ALA A 333 15.99 -6.32 -3.31
CA ALA A 333 17.41 -6.25 -2.93
C ALA A 333 18.17 -7.50 -3.38
N ASP A 334 17.62 -8.70 -3.22
CA ASP A 334 18.27 -9.93 -3.63
C ASP A 334 18.48 -9.96 -5.16
N LEU A 335 17.47 -9.55 -5.93
CA LEU A 335 17.57 -9.48 -7.39
C LEU A 335 18.58 -8.45 -7.85
N ILE A 336 18.62 -7.25 -7.24
CA ILE A 336 19.58 -6.19 -7.59
C ILE A 336 21.03 -6.60 -7.26
N LEU A 337 21.22 -7.28 -6.13
CA LEU A 337 22.54 -7.69 -5.64
C LEU A 337 22.97 -9.05 -6.19
N GLY A 338 22.18 -9.69 -7.04
CA GLY A 338 22.46 -11.03 -7.59
C GLY A 338 22.49 -12.13 -6.54
N ARG A 339 21.71 -12.00 -5.46
CA ARG A 339 21.58 -12.98 -4.40
C ARG A 339 20.48 -14.00 -4.74
N HIS A 340 20.54 -15.14 -4.10
CA HIS A 340 19.44 -16.11 -4.18
C HIS A 340 18.23 -15.56 -3.39
N ALA A 341 17.08 -15.44 -4.06
CA ALA A 341 15.84 -15.05 -3.39
C ALA A 341 15.34 -16.18 -2.47
N GLU A 342 14.96 -15.82 -1.26
CA GLU A 342 14.41 -16.80 -0.27
C GLU A 342 12.95 -17.19 -0.55
N ILE A 343 12.32 -16.60 -1.56
CA ILE A 343 10.95 -16.94 -1.98
C ILE A 343 10.97 -17.91 -3.17
N PRO A 344 9.89 -18.72 -3.38
CA PRO A 344 9.80 -19.65 -4.48
C PRO A 344 9.99 -19.03 -5.86
N ALA A 345 10.64 -19.74 -6.78
CA ALA A 345 10.97 -19.23 -8.11
C ALA A 345 9.74 -18.88 -8.96
N ASP A 346 8.64 -19.61 -8.79
CA ASP A 346 7.35 -19.32 -9.43
C ASP A 346 6.75 -17.99 -8.92
N LEU A 347 6.91 -17.66 -7.64
CA LEU A 347 6.53 -16.38 -7.10
C LEU A 347 7.42 -15.25 -7.65
N VAL A 348 8.74 -15.46 -7.75
CA VAL A 348 9.65 -14.52 -8.40
C VAL A 348 9.21 -14.24 -9.84
N ALA A 349 8.89 -15.29 -10.60
CA ALA A 349 8.41 -15.18 -11.98
C ALA A 349 7.06 -14.41 -12.06
N ALA A 350 6.14 -14.69 -11.14
CA ALA A 350 4.85 -14.01 -11.07
C ALA A 350 4.96 -12.51 -10.72
N LEU A 351 6.06 -12.08 -10.10
CA LEU A 351 6.34 -10.68 -9.77
C LEU A 351 7.24 -9.99 -10.81
N SER A 352 7.89 -10.74 -11.69
CA SER A 352 8.84 -10.21 -12.69
C SER A 352 8.15 -9.32 -13.73
N PRO A 353 8.78 -8.21 -14.16
CA PRO A 353 8.30 -7.42 -15.30
C PRO A 353 8.27 -8.23 -16.62
N ALA A 354 9.07 -9.26 -16.76
CA ALA A 354 9.13 -10.12 -17.94
C ALA A 354 7.81 -10.86 -18.23
N ARG A 355 6.87 -10.94 -17.28
CA ARG A 355 5.55 -11.53 -17.49
C ARG A 355 4.63 -10.72 -18.42
N PHE A 356 5.04 -9.51 -18.78
CA PHE A 356 4.30 -8.62 -19.69
C PHE A 356 4.92 -8.51 -21.08
N GLY A 357 6.02 -9.21 -21.34
CA GLY A 357 6.76 -9.17 -22.61
C GLY A 357 6.48 -10.29 -23.55
#